data_df7b75ee418ebfce97ed2da3a2d51fb0
#
_entry.id   df7b75ee418ebfce97ed2da3a2d51fb0
#
_cell.length_a   1.000
_cell.length_b   1.000
_cell.length_c   1.000
_cell.angle_alpha   90.00
_cell.angle_beta   90.00
_cell.angle_gamma   90.00
#
_symmetry.space_group_name_H-M   'P 1'
#
loop_
_entity.id
_entity.type
_entity.pdbx_description
1 polymer ?
#
loop_
_entity_poly.entity_id
_entity_poly.type
_entity_poly.pdbx_seq_one_letter_code
_entity_poly.pdbx_strand_id
1 'polypeptide(L)'
;MKKFLSMLAIGLLVGGTANAEEISKPDKKIFNDADEIQIEYLSGRPFKWRNVNNYNVHYFEKVTDNGVMSYWRGLTFTRAVGYTNPQKDGGVHHESNGVGLGAAFMVRWDKTIGGKLHGSLDFTGSLMLYNRAHPYDGRAYGFLWRLGPRLTWQFRDTDSVSLGYAISHFSNAFRRHNPGYNTMGLSLGYTHSW
;
A
#
# COMPACT_ATOMS: atom_id res chain seq x y z
N MET A 1 -17.12 -19.48 2.92
CA MET A 1 -16.94 -18.51 4.01
C MET A 1 -15.83 -18.88 5.02
N LYS A 2 -15.55 -20.18 5.31
CA LYS A 2 -14.53 -20.58 6.32
C LYS A 2 -13.06 -20.43 5.89
N LYS A 3 -12.74 -20.27 4.61
CA LYS A 3 -11.34 -20.21 4.13
C LYS A 3 -10.74 -18.79 4.08
N PHE A 4 -11.54 -17.73 4.21
CA PHE A 4 -11.06 -16.34 4.17
C PHE A 4 -10.68 -15.79 5.55
N LEU A 5 -11.26 -16.32 6.63
CA LEU A 5 -10.87 -15.96 8.00
C LEU A 5 -9.46 -16.45 8.36
N SER A 6 -8.98 -17.52 7.71
CA SER A 6 -7.65 -18.08 7.96
C SER A 6 -6.50 -17.19 7.47
N MET A 7 -6.71 -16.36 6.46
CA MET A 7 -5.66 -15.46 5.94
C MET A 7 -5.48 -14.19 6.77
N LEU A 8 -6.53 -13.72 7.45
CA LEU A 8 -6.41 -12.57 8.35
C LEU A 8 -5.76 -12.94 9.69
N ALA A 9 -5.87 -14.19 10.11
CA ALA A 9 -5.30 -14.70 11.35
C ALA A 9 -3.79 -15.00 11.25
N ILE A 10 -3.25 -15.21 10.05
CA ILE A 10 -1.82 -15.52 9.83
C ILE A 10 -0.95 -14.26 10.02
N GLY A 11 -1.48 -13.06 9.83
CA GLY A 11 -0.77 -11.81 10.10
C GLY A 11 -0.60 -11.47 11.59
N LEU A 12 -1.33 -12.15 12.49
CA LEU A 12 -1.33 -11.87 13.94
C LEU A 12 -0.60 -12.92 14.78
N LEU A 13 -0.17 -14.05 14.21
CA LEU A 13 0.37 -15.20 14.94
C LEU A 13 1.87 -15.48 14.71
N VAL A 14 2.62 -14.57 14.09
CA VAL A 14 4.09 -14.62 14.10
C VAL A 14 4.63 -13.77 15.26
N GLY A 15 4.07 -13.96 16.44
CA GLY A 15 4.65 -13.57 17.71
C GLY A 15 5.33 -14.78 18.32
N GLY A 16 6.60 -15.00 17.97
CA GLY A 16 7.40 -16.08 18.53
C GLY A 16 7.49 -16.01 20.04
N THR A 17 7.35 -17.16 20.70
CA THR A 17 7.78 -17.38 22.06
C THR A 17 9.29 -17.23 22.14
N ALA A 18 9.78 -16.04 22.49
CA ALA A 18 11.16 -15.81 22.89
C ALA A 18 11.24 -15.86 24.40
N ASN A 19 12.16 -16.68 24.91
CA ASN A 19 12.49 -16.80 26.33
C ASN A 19 12.82 -15.44 26.91
N ALA A 20 12.27 -15.18 28.10
CA ALA A 20 12.54 -13.98 28.88
C ALA A 20 13.97 -14.02 29.44
N GLU A 21 14.93 -13.48 28.72
CA GLU A 21 16.10 -12.88 29.32
C GLU A 21 15.79 -11.41 29.54
N GLU A 22 16.10 -10.93 30.73
CA GLU A 22 15.87 -9.58 31.20
C GLU A 22 16.74 -8.59 30.42
N ILE A 23 16.23 -8.25 29.20
CA ILE A 23 16.82 -7.18 28.38
C ILE A 23 16.35 -5.87 29.01
N SER A 24 17.29 -5.09 29.51
CA SER A 24 17.08 -3.71 29.92
C SER A 24 16.26 -3.02 28.83
N LYS A 25 15.03 -2.59 29.18
CA LYS A 25 14.13 -1.93 28.26
C LYS A 25 14.83 -0.71 27.67
N PRO A 26 15.17 -0.68 26.36
CA PRO A 26 15.52 0.59 25.75
C PRO A 26 14.30 1.49 25.92
N ASP A 27 14.51 2.74 26.33
CA ASP A 27 13.47 3.76 26.35
C ASP A 27 12.76 3.72 25.00
N LYS A 28 11.55 3.15 24.97
CA LYS A 28 10.73 3.10 23.77
C LYS A 28 10.39 4.54 23.43
N LYS A 29 11.14 5.16 22.54
CA LYS A 29 10.66 6.33 21.81
C LYS A 29 9.35 5.91 21.16
N ILE A 30 8.24 6.45 21.65
CA ILE A 30 6.88 6.19 21.13
C ILE A 30 6.73 6.81 19.73
N PHE A 31 7.70 7.63 19.30
CA PHE A 31 7.70 8.37 18.06
C PHE A 31 8.82 7.92 17.12
N ASN A 32 8.51 8.03 15.91
CA ASN A 32 9.12 7.53 14.70
C ASN A 32 10.51 8.06 14.41
N ASP A 33 11.36 7.17 13.90
CA ASP A 33 12.70 7.54 13.45
C ASP A 33 12.71 7.97 11.96
N ALA A 34 11.60 7.87 11.23
CA ALA A 34 11.55 8.29 9.82
C ALA A 34 10.12 8.53 9.30
N ASP A 35 10.00 9.51 8.39
CA ASP A 35 8.80 9.81 7.61
C ASP A 35 9.07 9.61 6.12
N GLU A 36 8.07 9.14 5.39
CA GLU A 36 8.16 8.93 3.95
C GLU A 36 6.94 9.47 3.21
N ILE A 37 7.18 10.23 2.14
CA ILE A 37 6.16 10.62 1.17
C ILE A 37 6.39 9.82 -0.11
N GLN A 38 5.32 9.21 -0.64
CA GLN A 38 5.34 8.55 -1.94
C GLN A 38 4.32 9.18 -2.87
N ILE A 39 4.68 9.35 -4.13
CA ILE A 39 3.78 9.69 -5.22
C ILE A 39 3.76 8.55 -6.23
N GLU A 40 2.57 8.20 -6.75
CA GLU A 40 2.43 7.07 -7.64
C GLU A 40 1.52 7.36 -8.82
N TYR A 41 1.87 6.76 -9.94
CA TYR A 41 0.98 6.58 -11.08
C TYR A 41 0.85 5.08 -11.38
N LEU A 42 -0.37 4.57 -11.22
CA LEU A 42 -0.69 3.17 -11.47
C LEU A 42 -1.76 3.08 -12.57
N SER A 43 -1.42 2.43 -13.69
CA SER A 43 -2.30 2.32 -14.84
C SER A 43 -3.16 1.04 -14.79
N GLY A 44 -4.44 1.18 -15.10
CA GLY A 44 -5.36 0.07 -15.30
C GLY A 44 -5.31 -0.53 -16.72
N ARG A 45 -4.61 0.10 -17.67
CA ARG A 45 -4.52 -0.31 -19.07
C ARG A 45 -4.16 -1.78 -19.34
N PRO A 46 -3.24 -2.40 -18.59
CA PRO A 46 -2.91 -3.81 -18.77
C PRO A 46 -4.06 -4.77 -18.45
N PHE A 47 -5.09 -4.30 -17.73
CA PHE A 47 -6.20 -5.11 -17.24
C PHE A 47 -7.49 -4.79 -18.01
N LYS A 48 -7.79 -5.54 -19.04
CA LYS A 48 -8.73 -5.29 -20.14
C LYS A 48 -10.10 -4.70 -19.80
N TRP A 49 -10.73 -5.11 -18.69
CA TRP A 49 -12.16 -4.81 -18.45
C TRP A 49 -12.42 -3.61 -17.54
N ARG A 50 -11.36 -3.07 -16.91
CA ARG A 50 -11.47 -2.02 -15.91
C ARG A 50 -10.26 -1.12 -16.03
N ASN A 51 -10.32 -0.17 -16.94
CA ASN A 51 -9.25 0.77 -17.20
C ASN A 51 -9.39 1.98 -16.27
N VAL A 52 -9.05 1.79 -15.02
CA VAL A 52 -9.00 2.85 -14.01
C VAL A 52 -7.55 3.11 -13.65
N ASN A 53 -7.10 4.34 -13.80
CA ASN A 53 -5.77 4.78 -13.42
C ASN A 53 -5.83 5.43 -12.03
N ASN A 54 -4.84 5.16 -11.19
CA ASN A 54 -4.73 5.76 -9.87
C ASN A 54 -3.52 6.71 -9.81
N TYR A 55 -3.77 7.91 -9.32
CA TYR A 55 -2.77 8.90 -8.92
C TYR A 55 -2.82 8.95 -7.40
N ASN A 56 -1.77 8.44 -6.74
CA ASN A 56 -1.73 8.31 -5.29
C ASN A 56 -0.67 9.22 -4.69
N VAL A 57 -0.98 9.74 -3.50
CA VAL A 57 -0.01 10.32 -2.59
C VAL A 57 -0.14 9.60 -1.27
N HIS A 58 0.97 9.14 -0.73
CA HIS A 58 1.04 8.48 0.56
C HIS A 58 1.95 9.25 1.49
N TYR A 59 1.57 9.32 2.75
CA TYR A 59 2.43 9.73 3.85
C TYR A 59 2.52 8.56 4.82
N PHE A 60 3.72 8.19 5.20
CA PHE A 60 3.99 7.12 6.15
C PHE A 60 4.95 7.57 7.24
N GLU A 61 4.68 7.14 8.46
CA GLU A 61 5.56 7.23 9.61
C GLU A 61 6.05 5.83 9.96
N LYS A 62 7.35 5.66 10.19
CA LYS A 62 7.91 4.38 10.64
C LYS A 62 7.49 4.12 12.08
N VAL A 63 6.94 2.95 12.35
CA VAL A 63 6.50 2.53 13.69
C VAL A 63 7.56 1.68 14.37
N THR A 64 8.17 0.76 13.64
CA THR A 64 9.21 -0.12 14.15
C THR A 64 10.05 -0.68 13.02
N ASP A 65 11.27 -1.09 13.38
CA ASP A 65 12.25 -1.66 12.48
C ASP A 65 13.07 -2.71 13.23
N ASN A 66 13.27 -3.89 12.63
CA ASN A 66 14.12 -4.94 13.19
C ASN A 66 15.37 -5.21 12.34
N GLY A 67 15.71 -4.28 11.43
CA GLY A 67 16.85 -4.38 10.52
C GLY A 67 16.61 -5.16 9.23
N VAL A 68 15.58 -6.02 9.18
CA VAL A 68 15.18 -6.78 7.98
C VAL A 68 13.80 -6.34 7.50
N MET A 69 12.93 -5.99 8.44
CA MET A 69 11.55 -5.66 8.18
C MET A 69 11.14 -4.44 9.00
N SER A 70 10.55 -3.46 8.36
CA SER A 70 9.98 -2.27 8.99
C SER A 70 8.48 -2.18 8.78
N TYR A 71 7.81 -1.63 9.79
CA TYR A 71 6.36 -1.38 9.78
C TYR A 71 6.11 0.12 9.84
N TRP A 72 5.18 0.54 8.99
CA TRP A 72 4.82 1.94 8.80
C TRP A 72 3.31 2.10 8.89
N ARG A 73 2.87 3.22 9.43
CA ARG A 73 1.47 3.66 9.43
C ARG A 73 1.35 4.96 8.67
N GLY A 74 0.17 5.27 8.16
CA GLY A 74 0.04 6.51 7.41
C GLY A 74 -1.33 6.74 6.79
N LEU A 75 -1.31 7.58 5.77
CA LEU A 75 -2.47 7.97 5.00
C LEU A 75 -2.22 7.76 3.51
N THR A 76 -3.28 7.42 2.79
CA THR A 76 -3.31 7.37 1.33
C THR A 76 -4.36 8.32 0.82
N PHE A 77 -3.96 9.26 -0.02
CA PHE A 77 -4.85 10.03 -0.89
C PHE A 77 -4.79 9.43 -2.30
N THR A 78 -5.94 9.27 -2.95
CA THR A 78 -6.00 8.77 -4.32
C THR A 78 -6.99 9.56 -5.17
N ARG A 79 -6.62 9.81 -6.42
CA ARG A 79 -7.53 10.19 -7.50
C ARG A 79 -7.57 9.05 -8.50
N ALA A 80 -8.70 8.38 -8.56
CA ALA A 80 -8.98 7.36 -9.56
C ALA A 80 -9.66 7.99 -10.78
N VAL A 81 -9.20 7.67 -11.99
CA VAL A 81 -9.74 8.21 -13.25
C VAL A 81 -9.82 7.10 -14.28
N GLY A 82 -10.99 6.93 -14.86
CA GLY A 82 -11.18 5.94 -15.91
C GLY A 82 -12.58 5.33 -15.94
N TYR A 83 -12.66 4.14 -16.46
CA TYR A 83 -13.95 3.46 -16.65
C TYR A 83 -13.84 1.98 -16.34
N THR A 84 -14.97 1.40 -16.00
CA THR A 84 -15.19 -0.04 -15.98
C THR A 84 -16.12 -0.43 -17.13
N ASN A 85 -15.97 -1.68 -17.59
CA ASN A 85 -16.71 -2.23 -18.71
C ASN A 85 -17.27 -3.59 -18.30
N PRO A 86 -18.33 -3.64 -17.46
CA PRO A 86 -18.89 -4.89 -16.98
C PRO A 86 -19.50 -5.69 -18.11
N GLN A 87 -19.14 -6.96 -18.21
CA GLN A 87 -19.67 -7.89 -19.23
C GLN A 87 -21.20 -8.01 -19.18
N LYS A 88 -21.79 -7.93 -17.98
CA LYS A 88 -23.24 -8.02 -17.78
C LYS A 88 -24.03 -6.93 -18.49
N ASP A 89 -23.39 -5.78 -18.77
CA ASP A 89 -24.00 -4.62 -19.40
C ASP A 89 -23.64 -4.51 -20.90
N GLY A 90 -23.29 -5.63 -21.53
CA GLY A 90 -22.94 -5.67 -22.95
C GLY A 90 -21.64 -4.94 -23.30
N GLY A 91 -20.80 -4.69 -22.32
CA GLY A 91 -19.53 -4.01 -22.53
C GLY A 91 -19.61 -2.48 -22.53
N VAL A 92 -20.69 -1.90 -22.06
CA VAL A 92 -20.83 -0.44 -21.93
C VAL A 92 -19.80 0.13 -20.96
N HIS A 93 -19.18 1.23 -21.35
CA HIS A 93 -18.21 1.95 -20.53
C HIS A 93 -18.92 2.76 -19.45
N HIS A 94 -18.63 2.45 -18.18
CA HIS A 94 -19.15 3.19 -17.04
C HIS A 94 -18.05 3.98 -16.38
N GLU A 95 -18.22 5.28 -16.25
CA GLU A 95 -17.29 6.15 -15.53
C GLU A 95 -17.04 5.65 -14.11
N SER A 96 -15.78 5.56 -13.73
CA SER A 96 -15.32 5.08 -12.42
C SER A 96 -14.34 6.06 -11.78
N ASN A 97 -14.58 7.37 -11.99
CA ASN A 97 -13.79 8.41 -11.36
C ASN A 97 -14.14 8.54 -9.88
N GLY A 98 -13.13 8.86 -9.07
CA GLY A 98 -13.32 9.09 -7.64
C GLY A 98 -12.11 9.73 -7.00
N VAL A 99 -12.34 10.41 -5.88
CA VAL A 99 -11.30 10.92 -4.99
C VAL A 99 -11.49 10.23 -3.65
N GLY A 100 -10.43 9.66 -3.12
CA GLY A 100 -10.47 8.89 -1.87
C GLY A 100 -9.35 9.28 -0.92
N LEU A 101 -9.63 9.11 0.37
CA LEU A 101 -8.67 9.21 1.46
C LEU A 101 -8.81 7.98 2.33
N GLY A 102 -7.70 7.46 2.86
CA GLY A 102 -7.73 6.29 3.71
C GLY A 102 -6.58 6.18 4.70
N ALA A 103 -6.84 5.49 5.80
CA ALA A 103 -5.79 5.04 6.69
C ALA A 103 -5.00 3.92 6.03
N ALA A 104 -3.68 3.96 6.17
CA ALA A 104 -2.77 3.06 5.50
C ALA A 104 -1.75 2.44 6.46
N PHE A 105 -1.28 1.25 6.10
CA PHE A 105 -0.08 0.64 6.68
C PHE A 105 0.83 0.17 5.57
N MET A 106 2.12 0.06 5.86
CA MET A 106 3.11 -0.55 4.97
C MET A 106 4.02 -1.48 5.77
N VAL A 107 4.33 -2.61 5.16
CA VAL A 107 5.38 -3.53 5.59
C VAL A 107 6.44 -3.51 4.51
N ARG A 108 7.68 -3.24 4.89
CA ARG A 108 8.84 -3.20 3.99
C ARG A 108 9.85 -4.23 4.45
N TRP A 109 10.24 -5.13 3.55
CA TRP A 109 11.40 -6.02 3.71
C TRP A 109 12.57 -5.38 2.99
N ASP A 110 13.60 -5.02 3.75
CA ASP A 110 14.75 -4.24 3.28
C ASP A 110 16.02 -5.06 3.25
N LYS A 111 16.85 -4.81 2.23
CA LYS A 111 18.18 -5.41 2.12
C LYS A 111 19.17 -4.40 1.51
N THR A 112 20.29 -4.18 2.18
CA THR A 112 21.41 -3.43 1.61
C THR A 112 21.98 -4.20 0.43
N ILE A 113 22.05 -3.54 -0.73
CA ILE A 113 22.64 -4.09 -1.96
C ILE A 113 24.12 -3.75 -1.99
N GLY A 114 24.49 -2.53 -1.60
CA GLY A 114 25.85 -2.06 -1.52
C GLY A 114 25.95 -0.57 -1.22
N GLY A 115 26.83 -0.19 -0.29
CA GLY A 115 27.02 1.20 0.11
C GLY A 115 25.72 1.87 0.55
N LYS A 116 25.31 2.88 -0.18
CA LYS A 116 24.10 3.68 0.07
C LYS A 116 22.85 3.21 -0.72
N LEU A 117 22.93 2.04 -1.36
CA LEU A 117 21.86 1.48 -2.18
C LEU A 117 21.17 0.32 -1.46
N HIS A 118 19.85 0.40 -1.34
CA HIS A 118 18.99 -0.59 -0.71
C HIS A 118 17.93 -1.08 -1.69
N GLY A 119 17.64 -2.36 -1.66
CA GLY A 119 16.49 -2.95 -2.33
C GLY A 119 15.46 -3.39 -1.32
N SER A 120 14.19 -3.19 -1.61
CA SER A 120 13.12 -3.65 -0.74
C SER A 120 11.96 -4.26 -1.53
N LEU A 121 11.12 -4.99 -0.78
CA LEU A 121 9.79 -5.39 -1.20
C LEU A 121 8.78 -4.71 -0.27
N ASP A 122 7.90 -3.89 -0.83
CA ASP A 122 6.89 -3.18 -0.08
C ASP A 122 5.52 -3.84 -0.25
N PHE A 123 4.83 -4.12 0.84
CA PHE A 123 3.41 -4.41 0.88
C PHE A 123 2.67 -3.29 1.60
N THR A 124 1.66 -2.72 0.97
CA THR A 124 0.85 -1.63 1.55
C THR A 124 -0.62 -1.98 1.48
N GLY A 125 -1.34 -1.73 2.56
CA GLY A 125 -2.80 -1.84 2.62
C GLY A 125 -3.42 -0.51 3.07
N SER A 126 -4.53 -0.12 2.44
CA SER A 126 -5.27 1.10 2.82
C SER A 126 -6.77 0.84 2.88
N LEU A 127 -7.42 1.28 3.95
CA LEU A 127 -8.87 1.35 4.05
C LEU A 127 -9.31 2.71 3.51
N MET A 128 -9.93 2.70 2.34
CA MET A 128 -10.27 3.90 1.57
C MET A 128 -11.72 4.31 1.73
N LEU A 129 -11.96 5.62 1.85
CA LEU A 129 -13.25 6.27 1.73
C LEU A 129 -13.22 7.19 0.52
N TYR A 130 -14.22 7.08 -0.36
CA TYR A 130 -14.36 7.85 -1.59
C TYR A 130 -15.50 8.84 -1.51
N ASN A 131 -15.39 9.92 -2.25
CA ASN A 131 -16.43 10.95 -2.37
C ASN A 131 -17.70 10.47 -3.10
N ARG A 132 -17.67 9.29 -3.71
CA ARG A 132 -18.79 8.62 -4.41
C ARG A 132 -18.58 7.11 -4.43
N ALA A 133 -19.59 6.37 -4.86
CA ALA A 133 -19.42 4.94 -5.15
C ALA A 133 -18.29 4.72 -6.16
N HIS A 134 -17.35 3.84 -5.81
CA HIS A 134 -16.14 3.59 -6.60
C HIS A 134 -15.71 2.11 -6.49
N PRO A 135 -15.35 1.44 -7.62
CA PRO A 135 -15.63 1.87 -8.98
C PRO A 135 -17.14 1.86 -9.27
N TYR A 136 -17.55 2.03 -10.54
CA TYR A 136 -18.96 1.89 -10.93
C TYR A 136 -19.56 0.60 -10.36
N ASP A 137 -20.81 0.67 -9.85
CA ASP A 137 -21.52 -0.41 -9.14
C ASP A 137 -20.83 -0.84 -7.82
N GLY A 138 -19.90 -0.05 -7.32
CA GLY A 138 -19.18 -0.26 -6.07
C GLY A 138 -19.83 0.43 -4.86
N ARG A 139 -19.00 0.77 -3.89
CA ARG A 139 -19.33 1.53 -2.67
C ARG A 139 -18.38 2.70 -2.50
N ALA A 140 -18.76 3.67 -1.67
CA ALA A 140 -17.89 4.78 -1.29
C ALA A 140 -16.76 4.38 -0.32
N TYR A 141 -16.54 3.09 -0.09
CA TYR A 141 -15.43 2.57 0.69
C TYR A 141 -14.85 1.30 0.05
N GLY A 142 -13.60 1.00 0.36
CA GLY A 142 -12.96 -0.21 -0.11
C GLY A 142 -11.55 -0.38 0.43
N PHE A 143 -10.87 -1.42 -0.04
CA PHE A 143 -9.50 -1.73 0.30
C PHE A 143 -8.62 -1.58 -0.93
N LEU A 144 -7.55 -0.82 -0.79
CA LEU A 144 -6.49 -0.67 -1.78
C LEU A 144 -5.24 -1.34 -1.21
N TRP A 145 -4.76 -2.42 -1.85
CA TRP A 145 -3.48 -2.99 -1.51
C TRP A 145 -2.50 -2.90 -2.68
N ARG A 146 -1.23 -2.88 -2.37
CA ARG A 146 -0.12 -2.78 -3.32
C ARG A 146 1.02 -3.67 -2.88
N LEU A 147 1.71 -4.24 -3.85
CA LEU A 147 2.90 -5.05 -3.64
C LEU A 147 3.90 -4.73 -4.75
N GLY A 148 5.16 -4.51 -4.39
CA GLY A 148 6.18 -4.31 -5.41
C GLY A 148 7.58 -4.06 -4.88
N PRO A 149 8.60 -4.30 -5.72
CA PRO A 149 9.97 -3.98 -5.42
C PRO A 149 10.20 -2.47 -5.43
N ARG A 150 11.18 -2.05 -4.63
CA ARG A 150 11.64 -0.68 -4.54
C ARG A 150 13.16 -0.64 -4.45
N LEU A 151 13.76 0.33 -5.11
CA LEU A 151 15.17 0.67 -5.02
C LEU A 151 15.30 2.02 -4.33
N THR A 152 16.07 2.09 -3.25
CA THR A 152 16.27 3.28 -2.43
C THR A 152 17.75 3.68 -2.45
N TRP A 153 18.01 4.94 -2.73
CA TRP A 153 19.32 5.54 -2.65
C TRP A 153 19.39 6.56 -1.52
N GLN A 154 20.22 6.27 -0.50
CA GLN A 154 20.49 7.18 0.61
C GLN A 154 21.56 8.19 0.17
N PHE A 155 21.16 9.41 -0.14
CA PHE A 155 22.09 10.43 -0.62
C PHE A 155 22.68 11.28 0.52
N ARG A 156 22.02 11.31 1.69
CA ARG A 156 22.52 11.87 2.96
C ARG A 156 22.26 10.87 4.08
N ASP A 157 22.86 11.09 5.24
CA ASP A 157 22.69 10.18 6.39
C ASP A 157 21.22 10.16 6.89
N THR A 158 20.49 11.26 6.69
CA THR A 158 19.08 11.42 7.07
C THR A 158 18.11 11.28 5.90
N ASP A 159 18.58 11.35 4.65
CA ASP A 159 17.69 11.53 3.50
C ASP A 159 17.89 10.47 2.42
N SER A 160 16.81 9.94 1.91
CA SER A 160 16.82 9.01 0.79
C SER A 160 15.71 9.30 -0.22
N VAL A 161 15.97 8.90 -1.47
CA VAL A 161 14.97 8.85 -2.54
C VAL A 161 14.82 7.44 -3.05
N SER A 162 13.64 7.10 -3.50
CA SER A 162 13.36 5.74 -3.94
C SER A 162 12.50 5.69 -5.19
N LEU A 163 12.72 4.65 -5.99
CA LEU A 163 11.91 4.30 -7.15
C LEU A 163 11.35 2.89 -6.94
N GLY A 164 10.04 2.76 -7.02
CA GLY A 164 9.32 1.50 -6.92
C GLY A 164 8.50 1.19 -8.17
N TYR A 165 8.19 -0.08 -8.36
CA TYR A 165 7.18 -0.56 -9.29
C TYR A 165 6.20 -1.43 -8.53
N ALA A 166 4.91 -1.10 -8.56
CA ALA A 166 3.90 -1.81 -7.79
C ALA A 166 2.78 -2.36 -8.67
N ILE A 167 2.30 -3.54 -8.32
CA ILE A 167 0.97 -4.02 -8.68
C ILE A 167 0.01 -3.67 -7.56
N SER A 168 -1.23 -3.35 -7.91
CA SER A 168 -2.24 -2.92 -6.96
C SER A 168 -3.59 -3.54 -7.29
N HIS A 169 -4.37 -3.75 -6.24
CA HIS A 169 -5.76 -4.16 -6.37
C HIS A 169 -6.65 -3.32 -5.44
N PHE A 170 -7.72 -2.81 -6.00
CA PHE A 170 -8.81 -2.19 -5.25
C PHE A 170 -10.01 -3.12 -5.20
N SER A 171 -10.68 -3.22 -4.05
CA SER A 171 -11.91 -3.99 -3.89
C SER A 171 -12.82 -3.40 -2.82
N ASN A 172 -14.14 -3.60 -2.99
CA ASN A 172 -15.13 -3.19 -1.99
C ASN A 172 -15.38 -4.25 -0.91
N ALA A 173 -14.49 -5.16 -0.64
CA ALA A 173 -14.49 -6.30 0.28
C ALA A 173 -15.82 -6.69 0.96
N PHE A 174 -15.95 -7.93 1.41
CA PHE A 174 -17.10 -8.47 2.17
C PHE A 174 -18.45 -8.43 1.44
N ARG A 175 -18.48 -8.24 0.11
CA ARG A 175 -19.70 -8.25 -0.69
C ARG A 175 -19.77 -9.46 -1.60
N ARG A 176 -21.02 -9.94 -1.82
CA ARG A 176 -21.29 -10.98 -2.84
C ARG A 176 -20.95 -10.46 -4.25
N HIS A 177 -21.24 -9.18 -4.54
CA HIS A 177 -20.80 -8.47 -5.74
C HIS A 177 -19.71 -7.47 -5.35
N ASN A 178 -18.50 -7.68 -5.85
CA ASN A 178 -17.32 -6.90 -5.52
C ASN A 178 -16.65 -6.41 -6.82
N PRO A 179 -17.00 -5.22 -7.32
CA PRO A 179 -16.42 -4.67 -8.53
C PRO A 179 -15.02 -4.10 -8.23
N GLY A 180 -14.02 -4.97 -8.03
CA GLY A 180 -12.63 -4.56 -7.86
C GLY A 180 -11.93 -4.31 -9.20
N TYR A 181 -10.76 -3.69 -9.19
CA TYR A 181 -9.88 -3.53 -10.36
C TYR A 181 -8.42 -3.63 -9.96
N ASN A 182 -7.57 -3.90 -10.98
CA ASN A 182 -6.13 -3.97 -10.81
C ASN A 182 -5.45 -2.82 -11.54
N THR A 183 -4.30 -2.40 -11.01
CA THR A 183 -3.43 -1.40 -11.64
C THR A 183 -1.97 -1.78 -11.42
N MET A 184 -1.08 -1.22 -12.23
CA MET A 184 0.36 -1.34 -12.03
C MET A 184 1.08 -0.11 -12.53
N GLY A 185 2.23 0.21 -11.95
CA GLY A 185 3.00 1.37 -12.38
C GLY A 185 4.10 1.77 -11.42
N LEU A 186 4.52 3.01 -11.54
CA LEU A 186 5.69 3.55 -10.86
C LEU A 186 5.32 4.33 -9.60
N SER A 187 6.22 4.29 -8.63
CA SER A 187 6.17 5.02 -7.38
C SER A 187 7.52 5.69 -7.12
N LEU A 188 7.49 6.97 -6.77
CA LEU A 188 8.64 7.72 -6.29
C LEU A 188 8.46 8.01 -4.80
N GLY A 189 9.51 7.85 -4.01
CA GLY A 189 9.49 8.11 -2.58
C GLY A 189 10.62 9.03 -2.14
N TYR A 190 10.35 9.79 -1.10
CA TYR A 190 11.35 10.55 -0.34
C TYR A 190 11.17 10.20 1.14
N THR A 191 12.26 9.80 1.78
CA THR A 191 12.29 9.44 3.21
C THR A 191 13.25 10.37 3.93
N HIS A 192 12.80 10.90 5.07
CA HIS A 192 13.62 11.64 6.03
C HIS A 192 13.68 10.88 7.35
N SER A 193 14.87 10.69 7.89
CA SER A 193 15.13 10.07 9.20
C SER A 193 15.57 11.14 10.19
N TRP A 194 15.05 11.07 11.42
CA TRP A 194 15.30 12.04 12.50
C TRP A 194 16.45 11.61 13.42
#